data_d40ef5c13cfb11c2d44b06b89d57fba0
#
_entry.id   d40ef5c13cfb11c2d44b06b89d57fba0
#
_cell.length_a   1.000
_cell.length_b   1.000
_cell.length_c   1.000
_cell.angle_alpha   90.00
_cell.angle_beta   90.00
_cell.angle_gamma   90.00
#
_symmetry.space_group_name_H-M   'P 1'
#
loop_
_entity.id
_entity.type
_entity.pdbx_description
1 polymer ?
#
loop_
_entity_poly.entity_id
_entity_poly.type
_entity_poly.pdbx_seq_one_letter_code
_entity_poly.pdbx_strand_id
1 'polypeptide(L)'
;MKGIDSLDIDGAEISWFAPLCDGDDDFLGNRNPHYKSTWENTSKIVKTADELGFRNVLCPSSYQVGQETLSFVAGMAPITKQINFLAAIRCGEVHPPMLARSIATLDHMLKGRLTINIISSDLPGNELDSSERYARSREVIEILKQAWNQDRIEFIGKYYKLSLPSDPVKP
;
A
#
# COMPACT_ATOMS: atom_id res chain seq x y z
N MET A 1 -2.97 22.29 12.91
CA MET A 1 -2.21 21.32 12.11
C MET A 1 -0.80 21.86 11.98
N LYS A 2 0.21 21.16 12.52
CA LYS A 2 1.59 21.46 12.15
C LYS A 2 1.76 21.04 10.71
N GLY A 3 2.24 21.93 9.84
CA GLY A 3 2.61 21.59 8.48
C GLY A 3 3.67 20.49 8.50
N ILE A 4 3.65 19.64 7.49
CA ILE A 4 4.76 18.73 7.23
C ILE A 4 5.90 19.66 6.81
N ASP A 5 6.90 19.85 7.70
CA ASP A 5 8.15 20.48 7.28
C ASP A 5 8.74 19.57 6.20
N SER A 6 8.73 20.04 4.96
CA SER A 6 9.52 19.39 3.92
C SER A 6 10.97 19.50 4.39
N LEU A 7 11.61 18.38 4.62
CA LEU A 7 13.08 18.33 4.71
C LEU A 7 13.61 19.10 3.49
N ASP A 8 14.59 19.95 3.69
CA ASP A 8 15.28 20.64 2.60
C ASP A 8 15.81 19.60 1.62
N ILE A 9 15.00 19.30 0.61
CA ILE A 9 15.40 18.41 -0.48
C ILE A 9 16.00 19.33 -1.54
N ASP A 10 17.31 19.37 -1.60
CA ASP A 10 18.07 20.07 -2.66
C ASP A 10 17.89 19.44 -4.05
N GLY A 11 16.74 18.79 -4.29
CA GLY A 11 16.43 18.12 -5.55
C GLY A 11 15.06 17.46 -5.57
N ALA A 12 14.66 16.97 -6.74
CA ALA A 12 13.44 16.18 -6.92
C ALA A 12 13.69 14.70 -6.60
N GLU A 13 12.80 14.07 -5.82
CA GLU A 13 12.76 12.61 -5.72
C GLU A 13 12.16 12.01 -6.98
N ILE A 14 12.85 11.06 -7.60
CA ILE A 14 12.36 10.35 -8.77
C ILE A 14 11.80 9.00 -8.31
N SER A 15 10.53 8.78 -8.58
CA SER A 15 9.80 7.56 -8.28
C SER A 15 9.42 6.82 -9.55
N TRP A 16 9.30 5.50 -9.46
CA TRP A 16 8.79 4.67 -10.54
C TRP A 16 7.39 4.15 -10.21
N PHE A 17 6.74 3.57 -11.22
CA PHE A 17 5.42 2.95 -11.09
C PHE A 17 5.56 1.46 -11.38
N ALA A 18 5.11 0.60 -10.46
CA ALA A 18 5.05 -0.84 -10.69
C ALA A 18 3.75 -1.19 -11.44
N PRO A 19 3.81 -1.82 -12.62
CA PRO A 19 2.63 -2.16 -13.40
C PRO A 19 1.91 -3.39 -12.81
N LEU A 20 1.36 -3.25 -11.59
CA LEU A 20 0.60 -4.30 -10.92
C LEU A 20 -0.82 -4.43 -11.48
N CYS A 21 -1.39 -3.35 -11.97
CA CYS A 21 -2.67 -3.35 -12.67
C CYS A 21 -2.41 -3.64 -14.14
N ASP A 22 -3.17 -4.55 -14.72
CA ASP A 22 -2.97 -5.06 -16.08
C ASP A 22 -2.80 -3.95 -17.13
N GLY A 23 -1.82 -4.11 -17.99
CA GLY A 23 -1.52 -3.18 -19.07
C GLY A 23 -0.43 -2.17 -18.71
N ASP A 24 0.82 -2.59 -18.81
CA ASP A 24 1.91 -1.65 -19.04
C ASP A 24 1.82 -1.22 -20.50
N ASP A 25 1.67 0.06 -20.72
CA ASP A 25 1.40 0.61 -22.05
C ASP A 25 2.70 1.12 -22.67
N ASP A 26 3.04 0.70 -23.88
CA ASP A 26 4.14 1.31 -24.63
C ASP A 26 3.94 2.82 -24.81
N PHE A 27 2.68 3.23 -24.88
CA PHE A 27 2.26 4.61 -25.01
C PHE A 27 1.09 4.88 -24.08
N LEU A 28 1.12 5.97 -23.36
CA LEU A 28 0.07 6.36 -22.41
C LEU A 28 -1.33 6.24 -23.01
N GLY A 29 -2.15 5.38 -22.43
CA GLY A 29 -3.53 5.13 -22.87
C GLY A 29 -3.70 4.06 -23.96
N ASN A 30 -2.65 3.47 -24.50
CA ASN A 30 -2.72 2.37 -25.45
C ASN A 30 -2.28 1.06 -24.80
N ARG A 31 -3.26 0.25 -24.39
CA ARG A 31 -2.97 -1.06 -23.78
C ARG A 31 -2.23 -1.98 -24.75
N ASN A 32 -1.07 -2.43 -24.34
CA ASN A 32 -0.36 -3.48 -25.05
C ASN A 32 -0.66 -4.85 -24.42
N PRO A 33 -1.39 -5.75 -25.13
CA PRO A 33 -1.76 -7.05 -24.59
C PRO A 33 -0.57 -7.99 -24.30
N HIS A 34 0.63 -7.64 -24.75
CA HIS A 34 1.85 -8.39 -24.46
C HIS A 34 2.46 -8.03 -23.11
N TYR A 35 2.19 -6.83 -22.59
CA TYR A 35 2.64 -6.40 -21.27
C TYR A 35 1.57 -6.67 -20.22
N LYS A 36 1.57 -7.89 -19.69
CA LYS A 36 0.68 -8.27 -18.61
C LYS A 36 1.36 -8.08 -17.26
N SER A 37 0.57 -7.79 -16.25
CA SER A 37 1.01 -7.83 -14.87
C SER A 37 1.33 -9.27 -14.46
N THR A 38 2.54 -9.71 -14.76
CA THR A 38 3.08 -10.99 -14.29
C THR A 38 4.17 -10.74 -13.27
N TRP A 39 4.39 -11.72 -12.39
CA TRP A 39 5.48 -11.65 -11.43
C TRP A 39 6.83 -11.39 -12.13
N GLU A 40 7.12 -12.13 -13.20
CA GLU A 40 8.37 -12.01 -13.94
C GLU A 40 8.60 -10.60 -14.48
N ASN A 41 7.59 -10.03 -15.13
CA ASN A 41 7.72 -8.71 -15.73
C ASN A 41 7.81 -7.62 -14.67
N THR A 42 6.87 -7.60 -13.73
CA THR A 42 6.79 -6.53 -12.73
C THR A 42 7.95 -6.56 -11.75
N SER A 43 8.36 -7.74 -11.28
CA SER A 43 9.52 -7.86 -10.38
C SER A 43 10.83 -7.45 -11.06
N LYS A 44 11.00 -7.76 -12.35
CA LYS A 44 12.14 -7.30 -13.15
C LYS A 44 12.19 -5.77 -13.22
N ILE A 45 11.06 -5.12 -13.50
CA ILE A 45 10.98 -3.65 -13.56
C ILE A 45 11.37 -3.03 -12.22
N VAL A 46 10.76 -3.48 -11.12
CA VAL A 46 11.03 -2.94 -9.78
C VAL A 46 12.47 -3.21 -9.34
N LYS A 47 13.01 -4.39 -9.64
CA LYS A 47 14.41 -4.70 -9.37
C LYS A 47 15.36 -3.79 -10.16
N THR A 48 15.07 -3.54 -11.43
CA THR A 48 15.85 -2.61 -12.25
C THR A 48 15.77 -1.19 -11.71
N ALA A 49 14.59 -0.73 -11.26
CA ALA A 49 14.44 0.57 -10.62
C ALA A 49 15.26 0.68 -9.32
N ASP A 50 15.29 -0.38 -8.50
CA ASP A 50 16.13 -0.46 -7.30
C ASP A 50 17.63 -0.36 -7.66
N GLU A 51 18.08 -1.11 -8.67
CA GLU A 51 19.48 -1.11 -9.15
C GLU A 51 19.89 0.24 -9.74
N LEU A 52 18.99 0.95 -10.38
CA LEU A 52 19.22 2.29 -10.96
C LEU A 52 19.09 3.43 -9.95
N GLY A 53 18.73 3.15 -8.70
CA GLY A 53 18.70 4.13 -7.61
C GLY A 53 17.44 4.98 -7.57
N PHE A 54 16.31 4.53 -8.14
CA PHE A 54 15.03 5.19 -7.93
C PHE A 54 14.67 5.18 -6.45
N ARG A 55 14.16 6.31 -5.94
CA ARG A 55 13.89 6.48 -4.52
C ARG A 55 12.70 5.66 -4.05
N ASN A 56 11.62 5.71 -4.82
CA ASN A 56 10.35 5.08 -4.47
C ASN A 56 9.75 4.35 -5.67
N VAL A 57 8.91 3.36 -5.39
CA VAL A 57 8.03 2.73 -6.38
C VAL A 57 6.60 2.74 -5.87
N LEU A 58 5.68 3.27 -6.66
CA LEU A 58 4.25 3.16 -6.39
C LEU A 58 3.74 1.79 -6.84
N CYS A 59 3.17 1.05 -5.90
CA CYS A 59 2.49 -0.22 -6.12
C CYS A 59 0.98 0.03 -6.06
N PRO A 60 0.27 0.11 -7.19
CA PRO A 60 -1.17 0.35 -7.22
C PRO A 60 -1.97 -0.87 -6.77
N SER A 61 -3.24 -0.65 -6.42
CA SER A 61 -4.20 -1.71 -6.09
C SER A 61 -5.38 -1.67 -7.05
N SER A 62 -5.74 -2.84 -7.60
CA SER A 62 -6.95 -3.05 -8.37
C SER A 62 -7.51 -4.44 -8.08
N TYR A 63 -8.84 -4.57 -8.06
CA TYR A 63 -9.48 -5.87 -7.86
C TYR A 63 -9.57 -6.67 -9.16
N GLN A 64 -9.82 -6.01 -10.27
CA GLN A 64 -10.21 -6.68 -11.52
C GLN A 64 -9.03 -7.25 -12.30
N VAL A 65 -7.84 -6.73 -12.09
CA VAL A 65 -6.67 -7.05 -12.89
C VAL A 65 -5.40 -6.96 -12.06
N GLY A 66 -4.44 -7.79 -12.42
CA GLY A 66 -3.08 -7.71 -11.92
C GLY A 66 -2.84 -8.49 -10.64
N GLN A 67 -1.81 -8.09 -9.94
CA GLN A 67 -1.31 -8.74 -8.75
C GLN A 67 -1.82 -8.03 -7.49
N GLU A 68 -2.01 -8.79 -6.41
CA GLU A 68 -2.35 -8.22 -5.11
C GLU A 68 -1.13 -7.49 -4.53
N THR A 69 -1.36 -6.24 -4.12
CA THR A 69 -0.30 -5.27 -3.81
C THR A 69 0.60 -5.71 -2.64
N LEU A 70 0.02 -6.14 -1.51
CA LEU A 70 0.82 -6.50 -0.33
C LEU A 70 1.60 -7.79 -0.54
N SER A 71 1.01 -8.76 -1.25
CA SER A 71 1.68 -10.00 -1.64
C SER A 71 2.87 -9.73 -2.58
N PHE A 72 2.68 -8.85 -3.55
CA PHE A 72 3.76 -8.43 -4.43
C PHE A 72 4.90 -7.77 -3.65
N VAL A 73 4.58 -6.79 -2.80
CA VAL A 73 5.57 -6.08 -1.97
C VAL A 73 6.31 -7.04 -1.05
N ALA A 74 5.63 -8.04 -0.47
CA ALA A 74 6.26 -9.09 0.33
C ALA A 74 7.28 -9.89 -0.49
N GLY A 75 6.92 -10.28 -1.71
CA GLY A 75 7.82 -10.96 -2.64
C GLY A 75 9.04 -10.14 -3.03
N MET A 76 8.87 -8.81 -3.13
CA MET A 76 9.97 -7.90 -3.48
C MET A 76 10.95 -7.62 -2.33
N ALA A 77 10.53 -7.79 -1.08
CA ALA A 77 11.34 -7.49 0.10
C ALA A 77 12.75 -8.17 0.10
N PRO A 78 12.87 -9.48 -0.19
CA PRO A 78 14.17 -10.15 -0.20
C PRO A 78 15.05 -9.84 -1.42
N ILE A 79 14.48 -9.29 -2.50
CA ILE A 79 15.20 -9.09 -3.77
C ILE A 79 15.51 -7.62 -4.09
N THR A 80 15.06 -6.68 -3.25
CA THR A 80 15.38 -5.25 -3.34
C THR A 80 16.20 -4.78 -2.14
N LYS A 81 17.00 -3.73 -2.31
CA LYS A 81 17.95 -3.27 -1.30
C LYS A 81 17.65 -1.87 -0.76
N GLN A 82 17.24 -0.93 -1.60
CA GLN A 82 17.18 0.49 -1.27
C GLN A 82 15.87 1.18 -1.64
N ILE A 83 15.16 0.71 -2.65
CA ILE A 83 13.91 1.33 -3.10
C ILE A 83 12.83 1.24 -2.02
N ASN A 84 12.12 2.35 -1.77
CA ASN A 84 10.96 2.36 -0.88
C ASN A 84 9.69 1.98 -1.66
N PHE A 85 8.79 1.28 -0.99
CA PHE A 85 7.51 0.86 -1.56
C PHE A 85 6.39 1.75 -1.06
N LEU A 86 5.72 2.45 -1.97
CA LEU A 86 4.46 3.15 -1.71
C LEU A 86 3.32 2.19 -2.07
N ALA A 87 2.87 1.40 -1.10
CA ALA A 87 1.86 0.38 -1.30
C ALA A 87 0.45 0.95 -1.17
N ALA A 88 -0.33 0.85 -2.23
CA ALA A 88 -1.72 1.27 -2.24
C ALA A 88 -2.60 0.24 -1.51
N ILE A 89 -3.36 0.70 -0.51
CA ILE A 89 -4.26 -0.13 0.30
C ILE A 89 -5.67 0.41 0.18
N ARG A 90 -6.56 -0.44 -0.30
CA ARG A 90 -7.99 -0.14 -0.41
C ARG A 90 -8.67 -0.44 0.92
N CYS A 91 -9.22 0.58 1.57
CA CYS A 91 -9.89 0.43 2.85
C CYS A 91 -11.16 -0.42 2.74
N GLY A 92 -11.21 -1.49 3.52
CA GLY A 92 -12.33 -2.44 3.56
C GLY A 92 -12.05 -3.80 2.93
N GLU A 93 -10.97 -3.96 2.15
CA GLU A 93 -10.55 -5.25 1.59
C GLU A 93 -10.14 -6.24 2.68
N VAL A 94 -9.44 -5.76 3.68
CA VAL A 94 -8.92 -6.57 4.78
C VAL A 94 -9.44 -6.04 6.11
N HIS A 95 -9.78 -6.94 7.03
CA HIS A 95 -10.18 -6.58 8.39
C HIS A 95 -9.06 -5.76 9.07
N PRO A 96 -9.34 -4.56 9.60
CA PRO A 96 -8.30 -3.60 9.99
C PRO A 96 -7.23 -4.12 10.96
N PRO A 97 -7.53 -4.89 12.03
CA PRO A 97 -6.50 -5.50 12.88
C PRO A 97 -5.57 -6.45 12.12
N MET A 98 -6.09 -7.22 11.15
CA MET A 98 -5.28 -8.11 10.33
C MET A 98 -4.42 -7.32 9.34
N LEU A 99 -4.97 -6.24 8.80
CA LEU A 99 -4.22 -5.31 7.96
C LEU A 99 -3.04 -4.68 8.73
N ALA A 100 -3.28 -4.25 9.98
CA ALA A 100 -2.22 -3.70 10.82
C ALA A 100 -1.05 -4.68 11.03
N ARG A 101 -1.36 -5.97 11.25
CA ARG A 101 -0.34 -7.04 11.37
C ARG A 101 0.42 -7.26 10.07
N SER A 102 -0.29 -7.32 8.96
CA SER A 102 0.33 -7.51 7.64
C SER A 102 1.29 -6.37 7.32
N ILE A 103 0.88 -5.13 7.57
CA ILE A 103 1.72 -3.95 7.35
C ILE A 103 2.97 -3.99 8.24
N ALA A 104 2.81 -4.26 9.55
CA ALA A 104 3.95 -4.37 10.47
C ALA A 104 4.95 -5.45 10.05
N THR A 105 4.46 -6.60 9.62
CA THR A 105 5.30 -7.68 9.09
C THR A 105 6.07 -7.24 7.85
N LEU A 106 5.38 -6.59 6.90
CA LEU A 106 6.01 -6.09 5.67
C LEU A 106 7.05 -5.01 5.96
N ASP A 107 6.76 -4.11 6.90
CA ASP A 107 7.71 -3.07 7.28
C ASP A 107 9.01 -3.67 7.85
N HIS A 108 8.90 -4.70 8.69
CA HIS A 108 10.07 -5.44 9.18
C HIS A 108 10.83 -6.16 8.04
N MET A 109 10.12 -6.81 7.12
CA MET A 109 10.75 -7.46 5.96
C MET A 109 11.49 -6.43 5.08
N LEU A 110 10.92 -5.26 4.91
CA LEU A 110 11.47 -4.15 4.14
C LEU A 110 12.46 -3.28 4.92
N LYS A 111 12.62 -3.51 6.22
CA LYS A 111 13.52 -2.73 7.09
C LYS A 111 13.21 -1.22 7.06
N GLY A 112 11.94 -0.87 7.22
CA GLY A 112 11.46 0.52 7.24
C GLY A 112 11.31 1.18 5.86
N ARG A 113 11.30 0.40 4.77
CA ARG A 113 11.12 0.92 3.40
C ARG A 113 9.68 0.83 2.90
N LEU A 114 8.71 0.83 3.80
CA LEU A 114 7.28 0.76 3.47
C LEU A 114 6.58 2.08 3.76
N THR A 115 5.85 2.57 2.78
CA THR A 115 4.90 3.68 2.93
C THR A 115 3.53 3.25 2.46
N ILE A 116 2.49 3.63 3.18
CA ILE A 116 1.12 3.25 2.87
C ILE A 116 0.41 4.38 2.13
N ASN A 117 -0.15 4.06 0.97
CA ASN A 117 -1.05 4.93 0.22
C ASN A 117 -2.50 4.48 0.47
N ILE A 118 -3.24 5.24 1.28
CA ILE A 118 -4.64 4.92 1.61
C ILE A 118 -5.55 5.29 0.45
N ILE A 119 -6.28 4.30 -0.08
CA ILE A 119 -7.23 4.48 -1.17
C ILE A 119 -8.67 4.35 -0.65
N SER A 120 -9.46 5.41 -0.84
CA SER A 120 -10.91 5.43 -0.55
C SER A 120 -11.72 5.14 -1.83
N SER A 121 -11.34 4.10 -2.55
CA SER A 121 -11.96 3.70 -3.81
C SER A 121 -13.10 2.68 -3.58
N ASP A 122 -13.81 2.35 -4.65
CA ASP A 122 -14.86 1.33 -4.60
C ASP A 122 -14.30 -0.03 -4.23
N LEU A 123 -15.07 -0.78 -3.46
CA LEU A 123 -14.80 -2.16 -3.13
C LEU A 123 -15.84 -3.02 -3.88
N PRO A 124 -15.43 -3.77 -4.91
CA PRO A 124 -16.35 -4.58 -5.69
C PRO A 124 -17.20 -5.52 -4.83
N GLY A 125 -18.52 -5.50 -5.05
CA GLY A 125 -19.48 -6.23 -4.23
C GLY A 125 -19.87 -5.54 -2.92
N ASN A 126 -19.32 -4.37 -2.63
CA ASN A 126 -19.67 -3.55 -1.47
C ASN A 126 -19.46 -2.07 -1.82
N GLU A 127 -20.16 -1.63 -2.88
CA GLU A 127 -20.09 -0.26 -3.37
C GLU A 127 -20.74 0.69 -2.35
N LEU A 128 -20.07 1.78 -2.07
CA LEU A 128 -20.50 2.84 -1.17
C LEU A 128 -20.39 4.19 -1.87
N ASP A 129 -21.25 5.13 -1.49
CA ASP A 129 -21.09 6.52 -1.90
C ASP A 129 -19.75 7.10 -1.46
N SER A 130 -19.28 8.12 -2.17
CA SER A 130 -17.98 8.74 -1.91
C SER A 130 -17.80 9.14 -0.45
N SER A 131 -18.80 9.79 0.16
CA SER A 131 -18.78 10.18 1.58
C SER A 131 -18.62 8.98 2.53
N GLU A 132 -19.28 7.88 2.21
CA GLU A 132 -19.23 6.63 2.95
C GLU A 132 -17.85 5.96 2.83
N ARG A 133 -17.27 5.94 1.63
CA ARG A 133 -15.92 5.41 1.41
C ARG A 133 -14.87 6.15 2.24
N TYR A 134 -14.93 7.49 2.25
CA TYR A 134 -14.04 8.29 3.09
C TYR A 134 -14.29 8.08 4.59
N ALA A 135 -15.55 7.93 5.02
CA ALA A 135 -15.87 7.63 6.40
C ALA A 135 -15.28 6.26 6.83
N ARG A 136 -15.46 5.22 6.01
CA ARG A 136 -14.84 3.91 6.26
C ARG A 136 -13.32 3.98 6.32
N SER A 137 -12.69 4.71 5.38
CA SER A 137 -11.24 4.87 5.38
C SER A 137 -10.73 5.56 6.64
N ARG A 138 -11.46 6.55 7.15
CA ARG A 138 -11.12 7.21 8.42
C ARG A 138 -11.14 6.22 9.59
N GLU A 139 -12.16 5.36 9.68
CA GLU A 139 -12.24 4.34 10.74
C GLU A 139 -11.06 3.35 10.63
N VAL A 140 -10.73 2.90 9.42
CA VAL A 140 -9.56 2.03 9.19
C VAL A 140 -8.29 2.70 9.69
N ILE A 141 -8.04 3.96 9.32
CA ILE A 141 -6.84 4.70 9.73
C ILE A 141 -6.75 4.82 11.26
N GLU A 142 -7.86 5.14 11.93
CA GLU A 142 -7.87 5.25 13.39
C GLU A 142 -7.60 3.90 14.07
N ILE A 143 -8.15 2.80 13.53
CA ILE A 143 -7.87 1.45 14.02
C ILE A 143 -6.40 1.07 13.81
N LEU A 144 -5.81 1.37 12.65
CA LEU A 144 -4.38 1.13 12.40
C LEU A 144 -3.52 1.91 13.39
N LYS A 145 -3.84 3.19 13.67
CA LYS A 145 -3.11 3.99 14.65
C LYS A 145 -3.20 3.40 16.06
N GLN A 146 -4.37 2.93 16.48
CA GLN A 146 -4.51 2.25 17.77
C GLN A 146 -3.70 0.95 17.80
N ALA A 147 -3.81 0.12 16.75
CA ALA A 147 -3.09 -1.14 16.64
C ALA A 147 -1.56 -0.96 16.78
N TRP A 148 -1.01 0.13 16.25
CA TRP A 148 0.44 0.36 16.29
C TRP A 148 0.94 1.11 17.52
N ASN A 149 0.10 1.94 18.15
CA ASN A 149 0.55 2.84 19.23
C ASN A 149 -0.04 2.51 20.61
N GLN A 150 -0.96 1.55 20.70
CA GLN A 150 -1.64 1.19 21.94
C GLN A 150 -1.57 -0.32 22.18
N ASP A 151 -1.73 -0.72 23.45
CA ASP A 151 -1.76 -2.15 23.83
C ASP A 151 -3.08 -2.83 23.47
N ARG A 152 -4.13 -2.04 23.23
CA ARG A 152 -5.45 -2.52 22.86
C ARG A 152 -6.07 -1.63 21.78
N ILE A 153 -6.91 -2.26 20.96
CA ILE A 153 -7.80 -1.58 20.04
C ILE A 153 -9.17 -1.51 20.70
N GLU A 154 -9.63 -0.29 21.01
CA GLU A 154 -10.97 -0.02 21.52
C GLU A 154 -11.63 0.98 20.57
N PHE A 155 -12.48 0.46 19.67
CA PHE A 155 -13.05 1.27 18.61
C PHE A 155 -14.54 0.98 18.41
N ILE A 156 -15.34 2.03 18.38
CA ILE A 156 -16.79 1.98 18.07
C ILE A 156 -17.07 2.99 16.97
N GLY A 157 -17.32 2.50 15.77
CA GLY A 157 -17.67 3.29 14.61
C GLY A 157 -18.90 2.77 13.88
N LYS A 158 -19.15 3.30 12.71
CA LYS A 158 -20.25 2.88 11.84
C LYS A 158 -19.93 1.53 11.17
N TYR A 159 -18.69 1.34 10.73
CA TYR A 159 -18.26 0.18 9.95
C TYR A 159 -17.59 -0.88 10.83
N TYR A 160 -16.96 -0.47 11.93
CA TYR A 160 -16.20 -1.39 12.80
C TYR A 160 -16.56 -1.18 14.27
N LYS A 161 -16.67 -2.31 15.00
CA LYS A 161 -16.75 -2.35 16.47
C LYS A 161 -15.73 -3.36 16.95
N LEU A 162 -14.72 -2.92 17.68
CA LEU A 162 -13.56 -3.71 18.05
C LEU A 162 -13.20 -3.46 19.52
N SER A 163 -12.91 -4.53 20.24
CA SER A 163 -12.34 -4.53 21.59
C SER A 163 -11.42 -5.75 21.71
N LEU A 164 -10.13 -5.57 21.47
CA LEU A 164 -9.14 -6.66 21.47
C LEU A 164 -7.74 -6.16 21.78
N PRO A 165 -6.83 -7.02 22.30
CA PRO A 165 -5.42 -6.67 22.40
C PRO A 165 -4.81 -6.35 21.06
N SER A 166 -3.91 -5.39 21.02
CA SER A 166 -3.09 -5.13 19.84
C SER A 166 -2.02 -6.21 19.68
N ASP A 167 -1.61 -6.46 18.42
CA ASP A 167 -0.45 -7.31 18.17
C ASP A 167 0.81 -6.69 18.77
N PRO A 168 1.70 -7.45 19.42
CA PRO A 168 2.96 -6.93 19.93
C PRO A 168 3.94 -6.48 18.82
N VAL A 169 3.78 -7.02 17.61
CA VAL A 169 4.62 -6.62 16.46
C VAL A 169 4.09 -5.31 15.91
N LYS A 170 4.92 -4.29 15.98
CA LYS A 170 4.64 -2.93 15.49
C LYS A 170 5.54 -2.61 14.28
N PRO A 171 5.11 -1.73 13.37
CA PRO A 171 5.96 -1.27 12.28
C PRO A 171 7.12 -0.39 12.75
#